data_4db36fef45246354429f4f63774f559e
#
_entry.id   4db36fef45246354429f4f63774f559e
#
_cell.length_a   1.000
_cell.length_b   1.000
_cell.length_c   1.000
_cell.angle_alpha   90.00
_cell.angle_beta   90.00
_cell.angle_gamma   90.00
#
_symmetry.space_group_name_H-M   'P 1'
#
loop_
_entity.id
_entity.type
_entity.pdbx_description
1 polymer ?
#
loop_
_entity_poly.entity_id
_entity_poly.type
_entity_poly.pdbx_seq_one_letter_code
_entity_poly.pdbx_strand_id
1 'polypeptide(L)'
;LDKTKDTDKLVDWLGDNEGILSWKLDGLTIVLTYNHGVLQRAVTRGNGEIGEDITHNARYFKNLPGKINFEGELNLRGEGIITFTEFNRINSALNDDEVYKNPRNLCSGTVRQLNSKIAADRNVMFYAFTLVYAEGKEFEKKSDQMDFLSELGFDVVEHYIVRSDDIKNKVGFFADKIENNDFASDGLVLTYNSIPYSRSLGMTAKFPKDSLAFKWSDELAETTLLEIVWNTSRTGRINPVAVFEPVDIEGSTV
;
A
#
# COMPACT_ATOMS: atom_id res chain seq x y z
N LEU A 1 5.56 -7.39 4.80
CA LEU A 1 5.68 -8.50 3.89
C LEU A 1 7.15 -8.87 3.71
N ASP A 2 7.41 -10.17 3.52
CA ASP A 2 8.69 -10.61 2.97
C ASP A 2 8.81 -10.12 1.52
N LYS A 3 10.04 -9.98 0.99
CA LYS A 3 10.26 -9.32 -0.31
C LYS A 3 11.32 -10.02 -1.14
N THR A 4 11.14 -9.98 -2.46
CA THR A 4 12.11 -10.44 -3.46
C THR A 4 12.15 -9.49 -4.66
N LYS A 5 13.25 -9.52 -5.42
CA LYS A 5 13.40 -8.89 -6.74
C LYS A 5 13.50 -9.92 -7.87
N ASP A 6 13.45 -11.19 -7.49
CA ASP A 6 13.61 -12.32 -8.38
C ASP A 6 12.25 -12.96 -8.67
N THR A 7 11.87 -12.97 -9.94
CA THR A 7 10.63 -13.56 -10.41
C THR A 7 10.60 -15.08 -10.25
N ASP A 8 11.77 -15.76 -10.33
CA ASP A 8 11.84 -17.21 -10.11
C ASP A 8 11.46 -17.56 -8.68
N LYS A 9 11.82 -16.71 -7.70
CA LYS A 9 11.38 -16.89 -6.31
C LYS A 9 9.89 -16.73 -6.14
N LEU A 10 9.21 -15.89 -6.94
CA LEU A 10 7.74 -15.82 -6.91
C LEU A 10 7.13 -17.13 -7.42
N VAL A 11 7.69 -17.66 -8.52
CA VAL A 11 7.25 -18.94 -9.11
C VAL A 11 7.41 -20.08 -8.09
N ASP A 12 8.60 -20.22 -7.51
CA ASP A 12 8.90 -21.24 -6.51
C ASP A 12 8.03 -21.12 -5.25
N TRP A 13 7.80 -19.88 -4.79
CA TRP A 13 6.97 -19.60 -3.62
C TRP A 13 5.51 -19.97 -3.83
N LEU A 14 4.95 -19.69 -5.02
CA LEU A 14 3.57 -20.02 -5.35
C LEU A 14 3.38 -21.53 -5.53
N GLY A 15 4.34 -22.20 -6.16
CA GLY A 15 4.29 -23.62 -6.46
C GLY A 15 3.04 -24.00 -7.26
N ASP A 16 2.36 -25.06 -6.86
CA ASP A 16 1.14 -25.55 -7.53
C ASP A 16 -0.13 -24.80 -7.13
N ASN A 17 -0.03 -23.77 -6.27
CA ASN A 17 -1.18 -23.03 -5.81
C ASN A 17 -1.63 -21.98 -6.83
N GLU A 18 -2.85 -21.48 -6.63
CA GLU A 18 -3.39 -20.31 -7.29
C GLU A 18 -3.10 -19.07 -6.43
N GLY A 19 -2.60 -18.01 -7.05
CA GLY A 19 -2.30 -16.75 -6.40
C GLY A 19 -3.05 -15.58 -7.00
N ILE A 20 -3.02 -14.46 -6.29
CA ILE A 20 -3.43 -13.13 -6.77
C ILE A 20 -2.17 -12.28 -6.84
N LEU A 21 -1.87 -11.75 -8.02
CA LEU A 21 -0.81 -10.78 -8.25
C LEU A 21 -1.45 -9.40 -8.45
N SER A 22 -1.07 -8.43 -7.62
CA SER A 22 -1.64 -7.08 -7.60
C SER A 22 -0.58 -6.01 -7.48
N TRP A 23 -0.91 -4.75 -7.83
CA TRP A 23 -0.04 -3.62 -7.52
C TRP A 23 0.25 -3.53 -6.03
N LYS A 24 1.49 -3.22 -5.71
CA LYS A 24 1.90 -2.73 -4.40
C LYS A 24 1.90 -1.21 -4.43
N LEU A 25 0.73 -0.63 -4.19
CA LEU A 25 0.58 0.81 -4.18
C LEU A 25 1.48 1.45 -3.11
N ASP A 26 2.06 2.59 -3.42
CA ASP A 26 2.87 3.37 -2.48
C ASP A 26 2.09 4.58 -1.96
N GLY A 27 1.43 4.36 -0.85
CA GLY A 27 0.57 5.34 -0.20
C GLY A 27 0.54 5.17 1.32
N LEU A 28 -0.64 5.26 1.88
CA LEU A 28 -0.89 5.05 3.31
C LEU A 28 -1.95 3.96 3.51
N THR A 29 -1.58 2.89 4.20
CA THR A 29 -2.55 1.84 4.53
C THR A 29 -3.60 2.36 5.51
N ILE A 30 -4.87 2.17 5.15
CA ILE A 30 -6.04 2.61 5.91
C ILE A 30 -6.96 1.40 6.14
N VAL A 31 -7.51 1.30 7.33
CA VAL A 31 -8.55 0.35 7.70
C VAL A 31 -9.88 1.10 7.78
N LEU A 32 -10.89 0.63 7.07
CA LEU A 32 -12.23 1.18 7.06
C LEU A 32 -13.20 0.23 7.75
N THR A 33 -14.07 0.79 8.58
CA THR A 33 -15.21 0.08 9.18
C THR A 33 -16.50 0.73 8.70
N TYR A 34 -17.34 -0.04 8.04
CA TYR A 34 -18.72 0.31 7.72
C TYR A 34 -19.67 -0.47 8.61
N ASN A 35 -20.79 0.13 8.96
CA ASN A 35 -21.90 -0.54 9.64
C ASN A 35 -23.21 0.06 9.17
N HIS A 36 -24.24 -0.76 8.96
CA HIS A 36 -25.51 -0.34 8.35
C HIS A 36 -25.32 0.47 7.07
N GLY A 37 -24.36 0.05 6.25
CA GLY A 37 -24.04 0.68 4.97
C GLY A 37 -23.31 2.02 5.05
N VAL A 38 -22.93 2.52 6.22
CA VAL A 38 -22.32 3.85 6.41
C VAL A 38 -20.93 3.74 7.01
N LEU A 39 -19.98 4.55 6.51
CA LEU A 39 -18.62 4.65 7.08
C LEU A 39 -18.70 5.12 8.54
N GLN A 40 -18.33 4.24 9.46
CA GLN A 40 -18.26 4.53 10.89
C GLN A 40 -16.87 5.01 11.30
N ARG A 41 -15.82 4.35 10.76
CA ARG A 41 -14.46 4.61 11.18
C ARG A 41 -13.46 4.40 10.05
N ALA A 42 -12.44 5.26 10.00
CA ALA A 42 -11.26 5.13 9.18
C ALA A 42 -10.03 5.36 10.05
N VAL A 43 -9.09 4.40 10.08
CA VAL A 43 -7.85 4.50 10.87
C VAL A 43 -6.64 4.18 10.03
N THR A 44 -5.54 4.89 10.26
CA THR A 44 -4.25 4.54 9.66
C THR A 44 -3.71 3.25 10.29
N ARG A 45 -2.85 2.51 9.56
CA ARG A 45 -2.25 1.29 10.10
C ARG A 45 -1.41 1.53 11.37
N GLY A 46 -0.82 2.72 11.52
CA GLY A 46 0.09 3.04 12.61
C GLY A 46 1.22 2.01 12.73
N ASN A 47 1.45 1.52 13.94
CA ASN A 47 2.42 0.47 14.25
C ASN A 47 1.85 -0.96 14.10
N GLY A 48 0.60 -1.10 13.67
CA GLY A 48 -0.13 -2.36 13.54
C GLY A 48 -1.14 -2.62 14.66
N GLU A 49 -0.99 -1.98 15.82
CA GLU A 49 -1.89 -2.07 16.98
C GLU A 49 -2.63 -0.74 17.22
N ILE A 50 -1.92 0.37 17.11
CA ILE A 50 -2.44 1.72 17.34
C ILE A 50 -2.29 2.53 16.05
N GLY A 51 -3.40 3.02 15.51
CA GLY A 51 -3.49 3.91 14.36
C GLY A 51 -4.21 5.21 14.72
N GLU A 52 -4.05 6.22 13.89
CA GLU A 52 -4.73 7.50 14.03
C GLU A 52 -6.12 7.42 13.42
N ASP A 53 -7.12 7.97 14.10
CA ASP A 53 -8.46 8.13 13.56
C ASP A 53 -8.49 9.30 12.57
N ILE A 54 -8.78 8.97 11.32
CA ILE A 54 -8.85 9.92 10.21
C ILE A 54 -10.26 9.96 9.57
N THR A 55 -11.25 9.48 10.28
CA THR A 55 -12.63 9.33 9.78
C THR A 55 -13.19 10.63 9.20
N HIS A 56 -12.90 11.76 9.85
CA HIS A 56 -13.35 13.07 9.41
C HIS A 56 -12.81 13.45 8.02
N ASN A 57 -11.57 13.04 7.67
CA ASN A 57 -10.98 13.29 6.36
C ASN A 57 -11.34 12.19 5.34
N ALA A 58 -11.44 10.92 5.78
CA ALA A 58 -11.76 9.81 4.91
C ALA A 58 -13.12 9.96 4.20
N ARG A 59 -14.07 10.64 4.82
CA ARG A 59 -15.38 10.96 4.21
C ARG A 59 -15.30 11.83 2.96
N TYR A 60 -14.17 12.46 2.70
CA TYR A 60 -13.92 13.31 1.54
C TYR A 60 -13.01 12.64 0.50
N PHE A 61 -12.67 11.38 0.68
CA PHE A 61 -11.92 10.65 -0.34
C PHE A 61 -12.77 10.54 -1.61
N LYS A 62 -12.14 10.81 -2.74
CA LYS A 62 -12.83 11.05 -4.02
C LYS A 62 -13.66 9.85 -4.51
N ASN A 63 -13.17 8.65 -4.26
CA ASN A 63 -13.76 7.39 -4.74
C ASN A 63 -14.33 6.50 -3.63
N LEU A 64 -14.38 6.99 -2.38
CA LEU A 64 -14.91 6.20 -1.29
C LEU A 64 -16.44 6.26 -1.29
N PRO A 65 -17.17 5.12 -1.34
CA PRO A 65 -18.62 5.13 -1.32
C PRO A 65 -19.14 5.67 0.03
N GLY A 66 -19.95 6.73 -0.03
CA GLY A 66 -20.56 7.31 1.16
C GLY A 66 -21.59 6.39 1.80
N LYS A 67 -22.20 5.50 0.99
CA LYS A 67 -23.13 4.46 1.42
C LYS A 67 -22.94 3.21 0.56
N ILE A 68 -22.93 2.03 1.20
CA ILE A 68 -22.85 0.73 0.55
C ILE A 68 -24.14 -0.08 0.81
N ASN A 69 -24.44 -1.03 -0.08
CA ASN A 69 -25.59 -1.91 0.10
C ASN A 69 -25.22 -3.17 0.90
N PHE A 70 -24.85 -2.95 2.17
CA PHE A 70 -24.53 -4.01 3.12
C PHE A 70 -24.88 -3.57 4.54
N GLU A 71 -25.83 -4.26 5.18
CA GLU A 71 -26.36 -3.86 6.49
C GLU A 71 -25.50 -4.30 7.68
N GLY A 72 -24.68 -5.34 7.51
CA GLY A 72 -23.80 -5.83 8.56
C GLY A 72 -22.53 -5.01 8.75
N GLU A 73 -21.73 -5.38 9.73
CA GLU A 73 -20.40 -4.81 9.92
C GLU A 73 -19.46 -5.29 8.80
N LEU A 74 -18.76 -4.34 8.17
CA LEU A 74 -17.75 -4.58 7.14
C LEU A 74 -16.44 -3.91 7.53
N ASN A 75 -15.35 -4.69 7.60
CA ASN A 75 -14.00 -4.19 7.82
C ASN A 75 -13.12 -4.53 6.63
N LEU A 76 -12.49 -3.53 6.03
CA LEU A 76 -11.60 -3.71 4.89
C LEU A 76 -10.31 -2.90 5.04
N ARG A 77 -9.27 -3.32 4.34
CA ARG A 77 -8.01 -2.59 4.21
C ARG A 77 -7.79 -2.17 2.77
N GLY A 78 -7.22 -1.01 2.63
CA GLY A 78 -6.80 -0.49 1.34
C GLY A 78 -5.66 0.50 1.50
N GLU A 79 -5.22 1.03 0.38
CA GLU A 79 -4.19 2.05 0.32
C GLU A 79 -4.83 3.38 -0.09
N GLY A 80 -4.63 4.40 0.75
CA GLY A 80 -4.91 5.79 0.41
C GLY A 80 -3.75 6.36 -0.39
N ILE A 81 -4.03 6.90 -1.55
CA ILE A 81 -3.02 7.48 -2.44
C ILE A 81 -3.44 8.87 -2.93
N ILE A 82 -2.46 9.63 -3.40
CA ILE A 82 -2.66 10.82 -4.24
C ILE A 82 -1.97 10.52 -5.57
N THR A 83 -2.66 10.77 -6.69
CA THR A 83 -2.13 10.53 -8.02
C THR A 83 -1.00 11.50 -8.36
N PHE A 84 -0.13 11.16 -9.32
CA PHE A 84 0.92 12.06 -9.80
C PHE A 84 0.34 13.34 -10.36
N THR A 85 -0.78 13.28 -11.08
CA THR A 85 -1.51 14.45 -11.59
C THR A 85 -1.89 15.41 -10.47
N GLU A 86 -2.51 14.90 -9.40
CA GLU A 86 -2.90 15.70 -8.24
C GLU A 86 -1.70 16.20 -7.43
N PHE A 87 -0.68 15.37 -7.26
CA PHE A 87 0.56 15.73 -6.61
C PHE A 87 1.23 16.92 -7.28
N ASN A 88 1.34 16.88 -8.61
CA ASN A 88 1.92 17.98 -9.38
C ASN A 88 1.05 19.25 -9.31
N ARG A 89 -0.29 19.11 -9.38
CA ARG A 89 -1.22 20.23 -9.22
C ARG A 89 -1.04 20.93 -7.87
N ILE A 90 -0.93 20.16 -6.81
CA ILE A 90 -0.82 20.69 -5.44
C ILE A 90 0.56 21.35 -5.25
N ASN A 91 1.64 20.66 -5.60
CA ASN A 91 2.99 21.19 -5.43
C ASN A 91 3.23 22.46 -6.24
N SER A 92 2.67 22.57 -7.45
CA SER A 92 2.82 23.81 -8.26
C SER A 92 2.12 25.04 -7.66
N ALA A 93 1.27 24.87 -6.67
CA ALA A 93 0.58 25.96 -5.96
C ALA A 93 1.23 26.27 -4.58
N LEU A 94 2.26 25.54 -4.17
CA LEU A 94 2.98 25.74 -2.91
C LEU A 94 4.27 26.55 -3.13
N ASN A 95 4.78 27.15 -2.04
CA ASN A 95 6.10 27.77 -2.07
C ASN A 95 7.19 26.69 -2.02
N ASP A 96 8.40 27.01 -2.50
CA ASP A 96 9.50 26.06 -2.64
C ASP A 96 9.88 25.32 -1.34
N ASP A 97 9.69 25.94 -0.18
CA ASP A 97 9.95 25.38 1.15
C ASP A 97 8.82 24.53 1.71
N GLU A 98 7.65 24.54 1.06
CA GLU A 98 6.46 23.81 1.46
C GLU A 98 6.16 22.59 0.56
N VAL A 99 6.89 22.39 -0.54
CA VAL A 99 6.64 21.29 -1.49
C VAL A 99 6.85 19.92 -0.87
N TYR A 100 5.96 19.01 -1.20
CA TYR A 100 6.08 17.63 -0.80
C TYR A 100 7.05 16.88 -1.71
N LYS A 101 7.85 15.99 -1.14
CA LYS A 101 8.88 15.24 -1.89
C LYS A 101 8.31 14.13 -2.77
N ASN A 102 7.22 13.49 -2.35
CA ASN A 102 6.56 12.43 -3.10
C ASN A 102 5.06 12.34 -2.76
N PRO A 103 4.26 11.65 -3.61
CA PRO A 103 2.81 11.50 -3.41
C PRO A 103 2.43 10.86 -2.07
N ARG A 104 3.22 9.89 -1.59
CA ARG A 104 3.00 9.21 -0.31
C ARG A 104 3.08 10.19 0.87
N ASN A 105 4.08 11.07 0.89
CA ASN A 105 4.23 12.07 1.95
C ASN A 105 3.07 13.08 1.91
N LEU A 106 2.66 13.51 0.73
CA LEU A 106 1.49 14.37 0.56
C LEU A 106 0.21 13.68 1.04
N CYS A 107 -0.02 12.42 0.67
CA CYS A 107 -1.17 11.64 1.14
C CYS A 107 -1.18 11.52 2.67
N SER A 108 -0.05 11.11 3.25
CA SER A 108 0.11 10.95 4.71
C SER A 108 -0.14 12.26 5.47
N GLY A 109 0.34 13.39 4.95
CA GLY A 109 0.08 14.71 5.51
C GLY A 109 -1.38 15.15 5.34
N THR A 110 -1.99 14.79 4.22
CA THR A 110 -3.37 15.17 3.90
C THR A 110 -4.39 14.47 4.79
N VAL A 111 -4.27 13.16 5.00
CA VAL A 111 -5.23 12.41 5.80
C VAL A 111 -5.22 12.80 7.29
N ARG A 112 -4.18 13.49 7.74
CA ARG A 112 -4.01 13.99 9.12
C ARG A 112 -4.39 15.45 9.29
N GLN A 113 -4.89 16.12 8.24
CA GLN A 113 -5.29 17.53 8.35
C GLN A 113 -6.43 17.71 9.36
N LEU A 114 -6.30 18.73 10.20
CA LEU A 114 -7.38 19.11 11.12
C LEU A 114 -8.57 19.74 10.37
N ASN A 115 -8.29 20.41 9.26
CA ASN A 115 -9.30 21.02 8.40
C ASN A 115 -9.61 20.09 7.22
N SER A 116 -10.77 19.43 7.27
CA SER A 116 -11.20 18.48 6.23
C SER A 116 -11.42 19.12 4.85
N LYS A 117 -11.55 20.44 4.75
CA LYS A 117 -11.61 21.13 3.44
C LYS A 117 -10.31 20.94 2.65
N ILE A 118 -9.16 20.91 3.35
CA ILE A 118 -7.85 20.66 2.73
C ILE A 118 -7.81 19.24 2.18
N ALA A 119 -8.29 18.26 2.95
CA ALA A 119 -8.36 16.87 2.50
C ALA A 119 -9.30 16.70 1.30
N ALA A 120 -10.44 17.40 1.31
CA ALA A 120 -11.40 17.39 0.20
C ALA A 120 -10.79 17.94 -1.10
N ASP A 121 -9.99 19.02 -1.03
CA ASP A 121 -9.36 19.67 -2.20
C ASP A 121 -8.21 18.84 -2.79
N ARG A 122 -7.63 17.94 -1.99
CA ARG A 122 -6.45 17.16 -2.41
C ARG A 122 -6.77 15.80 -3.03
N ASN A 123 -8.05 15.49 -3.26
CA ASN A 123 -8.51 14.34 -4.04
C ASN A 123 -7.84 13.00 -3.66
N VAL A 124 -7.76 12.68 -2.37
CA VAL A 124 -7.25 11.36 -1.94
C VAL A 124 -8.13 10.26 -2.53
N MET A 125 -7.50 9.25 -3.12
CA MET A 125 -8.14 8.04 -3.63
C MET A 125 -7.88 6.87 -2.66
N PHE A 126 -8.82 5.94 -2.57
CA PHE A 126 -8.68 4.73 -1.77
C PHE A 126 -8.86 3.50 -2.65
N TYR A 127 -7.93 2.55 -2.58
CA TYR A 127 -8.02 1.27 -3.29
C TYR A 127 -7.99 0.13 -2.30
N ALA A 128 -9.08 -0.63 -2.24
CA ALA A 128 -9.19 -1.80 -1.38
C ALA A 128 -8.28 -2.93 -1.88
N PHE A 129 -7.63 -3.64 -0.96
CA PHE A 129 -6.81 -4.81 -1.30
C PHE A 129 -7.06 -6.02 -0.38
N THR A 130 -7.83 -5.87 0.69
CA THR A 130 -8.16 -6.98 1.59
C THR A 130 -9.49 -6.74 2.29
N LEU A 131 -10.40 -7.70 2.20
CA LEU A 131 -11.53 -7.81 3.10
C LEU A 131 -11.05 -8.48 4.39
N VAL A 132 -11.23 -7.81 5.53
CA VAL A 132 -10.84 -8.31 6.85
C VAL A 132 -11.99 -9.08 7.49
N TYR A 133 -13.21 -8.52 7.42
CA TYR A 133 -14.42 -9.08 8.00
C TYR A 133 -15.65 -8.56 7.27
N ALA A 134 -16.62 -9.42 7.08
CA ALA A 134 -17.97 -9.08 6.64
C ALA A 134 -18.96 -9.95 7.42
N GLU A 135 -19.85 -9.32 8.18
CA GLU A 135 -20.79 -10.01 9.04
C GLU A 135 -21.70 -10.97 8.23
N GLY A 136 -21.76 -12.24 8.65
CA GLY A 136 -22.56 -13.25 7.98
C GLY A 136 -22.08 -13.68 6.60
N LYS A 137 -20.85 -13.31 6.20
CA LYS A 137 -20.22 -13.73 4.94
C LYS A 137 -18.97 -14.56 5.21
N GLU A 138 -18.85 -15.64 4.47
CA GLU A 138 -17.65 -16.46 4.43
C GLU A 138 -17.19 -16.62 2.99
N PHE A 139 -15.89 -16.66 2.77
CA PHE A 139 -15.26 -16.77 1.47
C PHE A 139 -14.16 -17.82 1.50
N GLU A 140 -14.08 -18.62 0.45
CA GLU A 140 -13.01 -19.61 0.25
C GLU A 140 -11.82 -19.00 -0.51
N LYS A 141 -12.05 -17.98 -1.32
CA LYS A 141 -11.03 -17.33 -2.14
C LYS A 141 -10.95 -15.83 -1.87
N LYS A 142 -9.73 -15.28 -1.94
CA LYS A 142 -9.51 -13.83 -1.85
C LYS A 142 -10.02 -13.08 -3.08
N SER A 143 -10.00 -13.72 -4.27
CA SER A 143 -10.64 -13.17 -5.47
C SER A 143 -12.11 -12.85 -5.22
N ASP A 144 -12.85 -13.78 -4.62
CA ASP A 144 -14.28 -13.60 -4.34
C ASP A 144 -14.51 -12.45 -3.32
N GLN A 145 -13.56 -12.24 -2.39
CA GLN A 145 -13.59 -11.09 -1.49
C GLN A 145 -13.39 -9.77 -2.24
N MET A 146 -12.49 -9.73 -3.22
CA MET A 146 -12.23 -8.54 -4.03
C MET A 146 -13.43 -8.23 -4.93
N ASP A 147 -14.04 -9.24 -5.55
CA ASP A 147 -15.27 -9.09 -6.35
C ASP A 147 -16.41 -8.55 -5.49
N PHE A 148 -16.59 -9.11 -4.29
CA PHE A 148 -17.59 -8.62 -3.34
C PHE A 148 -17.38 -7.14 -2.95
N LEU A 149 -16.14 -6.72 -2.70
CA LEU A 149 -15.85 -5.31 -2.43
C LEU A 149 -16.16 -4.42 -3.64
N SER A 150 -15.87 -4.89 -4.86
CA SER A 150 -16.20 -4.17 -6.10
C SER A 150 -17.72 -4.04 -6.29
N GLU A 151 -18.49 -5.10 -6.00
CA GLU A 151 -19.96 -5.08 -6.04
C GLU A 151 -20.57 -4.10 -5.04
N LEU A 152 -19.89 -3.87 -3.90
CA LEU A 152 -20.28 -2.86 -2.91
C LEU A 152 -19.90 -1.42 -3.32
N GLY A 153 -19.20 -1.25 -4.44
CA GLY A 153 -18.80 0.05 -4.99
C GLY A 153 -17.44 0.56 -4.53
N PHE A 154 -16.59 -0.29 -3.95
CA PHE A 154 -15.21 0.08 -3.69
C PHE A 154 -14.34 -0.11 -4.94
N ASP A 155 -13.46 0.83 -5.19
CA ASP A 155 -12.35 0.59 -6.11
C ASP A 155 -11.38 -0.40 -5.46
N VAL A 156 -11.13 -1.51 -6.16
CA VAL A 156 -10.19 -2.54 -5.73
C VAL A 156 -8.89 -2.39 -6.51
N VAL A 157 -7.76 -2.63 -5.85
CA VAL A 157 -6.46 -2.60 -6.52
C VAL A 157 -6.46 -3.54 -7.74
N GLU A 158 -5.90 -3.08 -8.86
CA GLU A 158 -5.78 -3.92 -10.06
C GLU A 158 -5.00 -5.19 -9.73
N HIS A 159 -5.59 -6.34 -10.05
CA HIS A 159 -5.05 -7.65 -9.72
C HIS A 159 -5.41 -8.69 -10.77
N TYR A 160 -4.66 -9.77 -10.78
CA TYR A 160 -4.89 -10.92 -11.65
C TYR A 160 -4.71 -12.22 -10.86
N ILE A 161 -5.58 -13.18 -11.12
CA ILE A 161 -5.40 -14.57 -10.68
C ILE A 161 -4.29 -15.16 -11.54
N VAL A 162 -3.30 -15.78 -10.89
CA VAL A 162 -2.11 -16.34 -11.54
C VAL A 162 -1.79 -17.74 -11.04
N ARG A 163 -1.16 -18.53 -11.90
CA ARG A 163 -0.44 -19.75 -11.56
C ARG A 163 1.04 -19.55 -11.81
N SER A 164 1.86 -20.47 -11.36
CA SER A 164 3.32 -20.35 -11.45
C SER A 164 3.83 -20.12 -12.87
N ASP A 165 3.22 -20.71 -13.89
CA ASP A 165 3.54 -20.54 -15.31
C ASP A 165 3.16 -19.15 -15.87
N ASP A 166 2.20 -18.45 -15.26
CA ASP A 166 1.74 -17.12 -15.67
C ASP A 166 2.53 -15.96 -15.04
N ILE A 167 3.20 -16.20 -13.91
CA ILE A 167 3.80 -15.14 -13.08
C ILE A 167 4.73 -14.23 -13.87
N LYS A 168 5.68 -14.80 -14.62
CA LYS A 168 6.68 -14.02 -15.37
C LYS A 168 6.02 -13.12 -16.40
N ASN A 169 5.04 -13.65 -17.13
CA ASN A 169 4.29 -12.89 -18.13
C ASN A 169 3.49 -11.75 -17.48
N LYS A 170 2.86 -12.01 -16.31
CA LYS A 170 2.11 -10.99 -15.60
C LYS A 170 2.98 -9.93 -14.94
N VAL A 171 4.14 -10.29 -14.42
CA VAL A 171 5.14 -9.31 -13.93
C VAL A 171 5.59 -8.41 -15.07
N GLY A 172 5.89 -8.97 -16.27
CA GLY A 172 6.21 -8.18 -17.46
C GLY A 172 5.06 -7.23 -17.85
N PHE A 173 3.81 -7.73 -17.87
CA PHE A 173 2.64 -6.91 -18.16
C PHE A 173 2.49 -5.72 -17.19
N PHE A 174 2.72 -5.92 -15.90
CA PHE A 174 2.70 -4.84 -14.93
C PHE A 174 3.88 -3.87 -15.13
N ALA A 175 5.08 -4.39 -15.46
CA ALA A 175 6.26 -3.56 -15.72
C ALA A 175 6.02 -2.58 -16.88
N ASP A 176 5.41 -3.05 -17.98
CA ASP A 176 5.10 -2.23 -19.14
C ASP A 176 4.07 -1.11 -18.85
N LYS A 177 3.31 -1.25 -17.77
CA LYS A 177 2.30 -0.25 -17.37
C LYS A 177 2.86 0.84 -16.45
N ILE A 178 4.01 0.65 -15.81
CA ILE A 178 4.54 1.55 -14.76
C ILE A 178 4.62 2.99 -15.27
N GLU A 179 5.19 3.22 -16.45
CA GLU A 179 5.40 4.56 -17.01
C GLU A 179 4.10 5.29 -17.31
N ASN A 180 2.99 4.56 -17.48
CA ASN A 180 1.69 5.12 -17.81
C ASN A 180 0.75 5.22 -16.60
N ASN A 181 1.17 4.73 -15.44
CA ASN A 181 0.35 4.80 -14.22
C ASN A 181 0.38 6.20 -13.63
N ASP A 182 -0.79 6.72 -13.25
CA ASP A 182 -0.93 7.99 -12.51
C ASP A 182 -0.84 7.78 -10.99
N PHE A 183 -0.15 6.73 -10.53
CA PHE A 183 0.06 6.43 -9.12
C PHE A 183 1.43 5.79 -8.86
N ALA A 184 1.98 6.04 -7.68
CA ALA A 184 3.23 5.44 -7.24
C ALA A 184 3.04 3.97 -6.83
N SER A 185 3.97 3.10 -7.25
CA SER A 185 3.99 1.69 -6.88
C SER A 185 5.42 1.21 -6.61
N ASP A 186 5.61 0.59 -5.46
CA ASP A 186 6.87 -0.06 -5.05
C ASP A 186 7.15 -1.40 -5.75
N GLY A 187 6.18 -1.95 -6.48
CA GLY A 187 6.23 -3.29 -7.03
C GLY A 187 4.88 -3.99 -7.06
N LEU A 188 4.89 -5.28 -6.79
CA LEU A 188 3.70 -6.12 -6.79
C LEU A 188 3.59 -6.89 -5.47
N VAL A 189 2.39 -7.37 -5.17
CA VAL A 189 2.13 -8.32 -4.08
C VAL A 189 1.55 -9.59 -4.68
N LEU A 190 2.20 -10.71 -4.43
CA LEU A 190 1.67 -12.04 -4.70
C LEU A 190 1.11 -12.62 -3.39
N THR A 191 -0.14 -13.06 -3.43
CA THR A 191 -0.85 -13.61 -2.28
C THR A 191 -1.54 -14.90 -2.67
N TYR A 192 -1.54 -15.94 -1.83
CA TYR A 192 -2.33 -17.15 -2.10
C TYR A 192 -3.82 -16.83 -2.18
N ASN A 193 -4.49 -17.35 -3.21
CA ASN A 193 -5.91 -17.10 -3.42
C ASN A 193 -6.79 -17.88 -2.42
N SER A 194 -6.40 -19.09 -2.02
CA SER A 194 -7.13 -19.89 -1.03
C SER A 194 -7.00 -19.29 0.37
N ILE A 195 -8.14 -18.90 0.97
CA ILE A 195 -8.20 -18.37 2.34
C ILE A 195 -7.88 -19.44 3.39
N PRO A 196 -8.42 -20.67 3.31
CA PRO A 196 -8.07 -21.73 4.26
C PRO A 196 -6.57 -22.05 4.23
N TYR A 197 -5.98 -22.13 3.04
CA TYR A 197 -4.54 -22.34 2.91
C TYR A 197 -3.73 -21.19 3.50
N SER A 198 -4.07 -19.94 3.17
CA SER A 198 -3.44 -18.73 3.74
C SER A 198 -3.45 -18.77 5.27
N ARG A 199 -4.59 -19.10 5.88
CA ARG A 199 -4.73 -19.19 7.34
C ARG A 199 -3.86 -20.30 7.94
N SER A 200 -3.70 -21.43 7.26
CA SER A 200 -2.89 -22.55 7.72
C SER A 200 -1.40 -22.23 7.81
N LEU A 201 -0.91 -21.30 7.01
CA LEU A 201 0.51 -20.87 6.98
C LEU A 201 0.88 -20.02 8.20
N GLY A 202 -0.08 -19.33 8.80
CA GLY A 202 0.12 -18.47 9.95
C GLY A 202 0.99 -17.24 9.66
N MET A 203 1.66 -16.76 10.71
CA MET A 203 2.50 -15.55 10.66
C MET A 203 3.94 -15.86 11.07
N THR A 204 4.88 -15.09 10.55
CA THR A 204 6.20 -14.91 11.18
C THR A 204 6.06 -13.95 12.36
N ALA A 205 7.16 -13.67 13.07
CA ALA A 205 7.18 -12.63 14.12
C ALA A 205 6.78 -11.23 13.60
N LYS A 206 6.82 -10.99 12.27
CA LYS A 206 6.59 -9.67 11.67
C LYS A 206 5.57 -9.65 10.53
N PHE A 207 5.38 -10.75 9.81
CA PHE A 207 4.62 -10.77 8.55
C PHE A 207 3.75 -12.02 8.42
N PRO A 208 2.58 -11.91 7.75
CA PRO A 208 1.84 -13.09 7.30
C PRO A 208 2.67 -13.85 6.26
N LYS A 209 2.59 -15.19 6.32
CA LYS A 209 3.31 -16.07 5.38
C LYS A 209 2.57 -16.29 4.07
N ASP A 210 1.38 -15.76 3.96
CA ASP A 210 0.48 -15.94 2.82
C ASP A 210 0.72 -14.94 1.67
N SER A 211 1.69 -14.05 1.83
CA SER A 211 1.95 -12.99 0.84
C SER A 211 3.45 -12.71 0.72
N LEU A 212 3.90 -12.48 -0.51
CA LEU A 212 5.26 -12.13 -0.86
C LEU A 212 5.26 -10.86 -1.73
N ALA A 213 6.07 -9.88 -1.38
CA ALA A 213 6.22 -8.67 -2.17
C ALA A 213 7.32 -8.86 -3.23
N PHE A 214 7.01 -8.54 -4.47
CA PHE A 214 7.99 -8.34 -5.53
C PHE A 214 8.30 -6.85 -5.63
N LYS A 215 9.57 -6.48 -5.56
CA LYS A 215 10.02 -5.11 -5.74
C LYS A 215 10.75 -4.97 -7.06
N TRP A 216 10.48 -3.85 -7.74
CA TRP A 216 11.31 -3.45 -8.88
C TRP A 216 12.76 -3.24 -8.46
N SER A 217 13.66 -3.09 -9.43
CA SER A 217 15.05 -2.72 -9.13
C SER A 217 15.07 -1.42 -8.32
N ASP A 218 15.91 -1.35 -7.29
CA ASP A 218 16.11 -0.09 -6.59
C ASP A 218 16.76 0.91 -7.54
N GLU A 219 16.39 2.17 -7.41
CA GLU A 219 17.16 3.26 -7.98
C GLU A 219 18.54 3.28 -7.31
N LEU A 220 19.58 3.34 -8.11
CA LEU A 220 20.96 3.42 -7.62
C LEU A 220 21.51 4.80 -7.98
N ALA A 221 22.07 5.47 -6.98
CA ALA A 221 22.77 6.72 -7.17
C ALA A 221 24.20 6.58 -6.66
N GLU A 222 25.18 7.07 -7.43
CA GLU A 222 26.57 7.14 -7.00
C GLU A 222 26.81 8.41 -6.21
N THR A 223 27.56 8.31 -5.10
CA THR A 223 27.94 9.45 -4.29
C THR A 223 29.32 9.23 -3.66
N THR A 224 29.92 10.28 -3.14
CA THR A 224 31.24 10.23 -2.54
C THR A 224 31.11 10.01 -1.02
N LEU A 225 31.78 8.98 -0.49
CA LEU A 225 31.89 8.78 0.95
C LEU A 225 32.84 9.84 1.54
N LEU A 226 32.35 10.67 2.44
CA LEU A 226 33.12 11.73 3.10
C LEU A 226 33.83 11.21 4.36
N GLU A 227 33.11 10.50 5.24
CA GLU A 227 33.67 9.93 6.46
C GLU A 227 32.80 8.79 7.00
N ILE A 228 33.33 8.04 7.96
CA ILE A 228 32.60 7.07 8.77
C ILE A 228 32.62 7.52 10.22
N VAL A 229 31.45 7.88 10.76
CA VAL A 229 31.27 8.27 12.16
C VAL A 229 30.87 7.07 13.00
N TRP A 230 31.53 6.86 14.09
CA TRP A 230 31.28 5.75 15.02
C TRP A 230 30.45 6.22 16.20
N ASN A 231 29.18 5.77 16.25
CA ASN A 231 28.24 6.14 17.29
C ASN A 231 27.97 4.98 18.25
N THR A 232 28.02 5.26 19.55
CA THR A 232 27.65 4.26 20.56
C THR A 232 26.16 4.30 20.84
N SER A 233 25.47 3.17 20.64
CA SER A 233 24.04 3.01 20.96
C SER A 233 23.84 3.01 22.49
N ARG A 234 22.58 3.17 22.92
CA ARG A 234 22.18 3.09 24.34
C ARG A 234 22.55 1.75 25.00
N THR A 235 22.71 0.69 24.22
CA THR A 235 23.09 -0.65 24.70
C THR A 235 24.58 -0.90 24.65
N GLY A 236 25.43 0.13 24.40
CA GLY A 236 26.88 0.01 24.30
C GLY A 236 27.41 -0.53 22.97
N ARG A 237 26.53 -0.83 21.99
CA ARG A 237 26.93 -1.29 20.65
C ARG A 237 27.46 -0.10 19.84
N ILE A 238 28.63 -0.25 19.24
CA ILE A 238 29.22 0.74 18.35
C ILE A 238 28.71 0.49 16.94
N ASN A 239 28.05 1.50 16.36
CA ASN A 239 27.48 1.46 15.02
C ASN A 239 28.25 2.41 14.09
N PRO A 240 28.78 1.94 12.95
CA PRO A 240 29.30 2.83 11.91
C PRO A 240 28.14 3.53 11.19
N VAL A 241 28.30 4.82 10.94
CA VAL A 241 27.40 5.63 10.12
C VAL A 241 28.23 6.24 9.00
N ALA A 242 27.93 5.89 7.76
CA ALA A 242 28.56 6.51 6.59
C ALA A 242 27.97 7.90 6.38
N VAL A 243 28.83 8.89 6.23
CA VAL A 243 28.49 10.25 5.81
C VAL A 243 29.01 10.42 4.40
N PHE A 244 28.14 10.78 3.47
CA PHE A 244 28.51 10.98 2.07
C PHE A 244 27.90 12.28 1.53
N GLU A 245 28.35 12.71 0.35
CA GLU A 245 27.75 13.85 -0.33
C GLU A 245 26.26 13.62 -0.53
N PRO A 246 25.39 14.62 -0.26
CA PRO A 246 23.95 14.47 -0.42
C PRO A 246 23.59 14.00 -1.82
N VAL A 247 22.74 13.00 -1.92
CA VAL A 247 22.23 12.47 -3.18
C VAL A 247 20.72 12.25 -3.07
N ASP A 248 19.98 12.58 -4.11
CA ASP A 248 18.54 12.36 -4.14
C ASP A 248 18.23 10.97 -4.70
N ILE A 249 17.44 10.19 -3.94
CA ILE A 249 16.93 8.89 -4.32
C ILE A 249 15.43 8.85 -4.04
N GLU A 250 14.62 8.59 -5.05
CA GLU A 250 13.15 8.50 -4.95
C GLU A 250 12.51 9.70 -4.22
N GLY A 251 13.03 10.91 -4.49
CA GLY A 251 12.55 12.14 -3.86
C GLY A 251 12.93 12.31 -2.39
N SER A 252 13.89 11.52 -1.90
CA SER A 252 14.49 11.68 -0.57
C SER A 252 15.97 12.00 -0.70
N THR A 253 16.43 13.04 -0.01
CA THR A 253 17.88 13.34 0.09
C THR A 253 18.49 12.45 1.16
N VAL A 254 19.47 11.67 0.79
CA VAL A 254 20.23 10.77 1.67
C VAL A 254 21.58 11.36 1.99
#